data_f793492c4eea968f4eff5d6c259fb4d1
#
_entry.id   f793492c4eea968f4eff5d6c259fb4d1
#
_cell.length_a   1.000
_cell.length_b   1.000
_cell.length_c   1.000
_cell.angle_alpha   90.00
_cell.angle_beta   90.00
_cell.angle_gamma   90.00
#
_symmetry.space_group_name_H-M   'P 1'
#
loop_
_entity.id
_entity.type
_entity.pdbx_description
1 polymer ?
#
loop_
_entity_poly.entity_id
_entity_poly.type
_entity_poly.pdbx_seq_one_letter_code
_entity_poly.pdbx_strand_id
1 'polypeptide(L)'
;MSLFGSIRGQFIASDGQAIILETSAGIGYRLSVPLADWPELGQTSQFWTELIVREDSLDLFGFAELSGLKLFRSLVSVSGIGPKTALSLISRLGEERLKLAIDQANLSELQSVPGIGQKAASKIILELKNKLVTGPTPIDQAIVTSLAGLGYDKQRIGLALSQLSSDEQQLDDEAIKLKLVLQKLSMLN
;
A
#
# COMPACT_ATOMS: atom_id res chain seq x y z
N MET A 1 -2.76 -13.21 8.23
CA MET A 1 -2.84 -12.24 9.35
C MET A 1 -1.42 -12.06 9.86
N SER A 2 -0.84 -10.85 9.83
CA SER A 2 0.54 -10.63 10.29
C SER A 2 0.59 -10.65 11.83
N LEU A 3 1.61 -11.31 12.39
CA LEU A 3 1.80 -11.39 13.85
C LEU A 3 2.22 -10.03 14.43
N PHE A 4 2.92 -9.21 13.64
CA PHE A 4 3.39 -7.88 14.02
C PHE A 4 2.69 -6.83 13.16
N GLY A 5 1.85 -5.98 13.78
CA GLY A 5 1.14 -4.91 13.07
C GLY A 5 2.00 -3.68 12.85
N SER A 6 2.75 -3.27 13.85
CA SER A 6 3.71 -2.16 13.79
C SER A 6 4.80 -2.34 14.84
N ILE A 7 5.96 -1.70 14.59
CA ILE A 7 7.09 -1.67 15.54
C ILE A 7 7.54 -0.22 15.66
N ARG A 8 7.68 0.25 16.90
CA ARG A 8 8.26 1.54 17.23
C ARG A 8 9.55 1.33 18.00
N GLY A 9 10.63 1.98 17.58
CA GLY A 9 11.92 1.88 18.23
C GLY A 9 12.93 2.89 17.70
N GLN A 10 14.13 2.85 18.26
CA GLN A 10 15.25 3.69 17.85
C GLN A 10 16.07 2.97 16.77
N PHE A 11 16.43 3.65 15.70
CA PHE A 11 17.36 3.13 14.71
C PHE A 11 18.78 3.12 15.27
N ILE A 12 19.34 1.93 15.47
CA ILE A 12 20.65 1.75 16.13
C ILE A 12 21.75 1.30 15.18
N ALA A 13 21.43 0.61 14.10
CA ALA A 13 22.40 0.07 13.15
C ALA A 13 21.75 -0.33 11.81
N SER A 14 22.60 -0.55 10.80
CA SER A 14 22.21 -1.10 9.49
C SER A 14 23.27 -2.05 8.98
N ASP A 15 22.86 -3.08 8.25
CA ASP A 15 23.76 -3.98 7.51
C ASP A 15 23.84 -3.61 6.00
N GLY A 16 23.31 -2.44 5.63
CA GLY A 16 23.25 -1.97 4.24
C GLY A 16 22.06 -2.52 3.43
N GLN A 17 21.32 -3.51 3.95
CA GLN A 17 20.12 -4.07 3.34
C GLN A 17 18.86 -3.87 4.19
N ALA A 18 19.05 -3.75 5.50
CA ALA A 18 18.00 -3.59 6.48
C ALA A 18 18.46 -2.69 7.62
N ILE A 19 17.52 -2.10 8.31
CA ILE A 19 17.75 -1.36 9.55
C ILE A 19 17.55 -2.27 10.77
N ILE A 20 18.22 -1.93 11.87
CA ILE A 20 17.96 -2.52 13.19
C ILE A 20 17.29 -1.48 14.05
N LEU A 21 16.05 -1.77 14.42
CA LEU A 21 15.20 -0.91 15.24
C LEU A 21 15.11 -1.51 16.65
N GLU A 22 15.68 -0.84 17.64
CA GLU A 22 15.64 -1.27 19.03
C GLU A 22 14.43 -0.67 19.74
N THR A 23 13.59 -1.54 20.30
CA THR A 23 12.43 -1.12 21.10
C THR A 23 12.83 -0.72 22.51
N SER A 24 11.92 -0.08 23.25
CA SER A 24 12.12 0.26 24.65
C SER A 24 12.35 -0.96 25.57
N ALA A 25 12.01 -2.16 25.12
CA ALA A 25 12.29 -3.41 25.81
C ALA A 25 13.70 -3.97 25.55
N GLY A 26 14.55 -3.25 24.80
CA GLY A 26 15.91 -3.69 24.45
C GLY A 26 15.95 -4.80 23.40
N ILE A 27 14.89 -4.97 22.62
CA ILE A 27 14.85 -5.96 21.54
C ILE A 27 15.10 -5.25 20.21
N GLY A 28 16.15 -5.66 19.50
CA GLY A 28 16.47 -5.18 18.16
C GLY A 28 15.75 -6.00 17.09
N TYR A 29 14.91 -5.36 16.30
CA TYR A 29 14.26 -5.96 15.14
C TYR A 29 14.99 -5.56 13.86
N ARG A 30 15.33 -6.57 13.03
CA ARG A 30 15.89 -6.35 11.71
C ARG A 30 14.75 -6.18 10.71
N LEU A 31 14.59 -4.95 10.16
CA LEU A 31 13.54 -4.61 9.21
C LEU A 31 14.12 -4.27 7.84
N SER A 32 13.59 -4.91 6.81
CA SER A 32 13.79 -4.48 5.42
C SER A 32 12.79 -3.38 5.10
N VAL A 33 13.27 -2.14 4.89
CA VAL A 33 12.43 -0.97 4.62
C VAL A 33 12.85 -0.31 3.30
N PRO A 34 11.95 0.42 2.60
CA PRO A 34 12.34 1.24 1.45
C PRO A 34 13.44 2.23 1.84
N LEU A 35 14.39 2.47 0.94
CA LEU A 35 15.53 3.35 1.24
C LEU A 35 15.11 4.77 1.63
N ALA A 36 14.03 5.26 1.03
CA ALA A 36 13.46 6.57 1.33
C ALA A 36 12.91 6.68 2.77
N ASP A 37 12.55 5.54 3.38
CA ASP A 37 11.97 5.47 4.72
C ASP A 37 13.05 5.28 5.82
N TRP A 38 14.34 5.23 5.45
CA TRP A 38 15.40 5.03 6.42
C TRP A 38 15.51 6.25 7.34
N PRO A 39 15.37 6.04 8.66
CA PRO A 39 15.53 7.13 9.62
C PRO A 39 17.01 7.52 9.79
N GLU A 40 17.27 8.64 10.46
CA GLU A 40 18.60 8.97 10.89
C GLU A 40 19.05 8.09 12.07
N LEU A 41 20.34 7.81 12.16
CA LEU A 41 20.90 7.01 13.27
C LEU A 41 20.55 7.66 14.62
N GLY A 42 20.01 6.88 15.52
CA GLY A 42 19.50 7.35 16.81
C GLY A 42 18.07 7.90 16.81
N GLN A 43 17.46 8.09 15.63
CA GLN A 43 16.08 8.55 15.51
C GLN A 43 15.10 7.46 15.94
N THR A 44 14.06 7.84 16.70
CA THR A 44 12.93 6.97 17.01
C THR A 44 11.89 7.06 15.91
N SER A 45 11.54 5.93 15.34
CA SER A 45 10.57 5.82 14.24
C SER A 45 9.59 4.69 14.48
N GLN A 46 8.45 4.76 13.81
CA GLN A 46 7.45 3.70 13.80
C GLN A 46 7.29 3.19 12.37
N PHE A 47 7.20 1.86 12.23
CA PHE A 47 6.96 1.22 10.95
C PHE A 47 5.76 0.29 11.03
N TRP A 48 4.91 0.33 10.01
CA TRP A 48 3.91 -0.69 9.75
C TRP A 48 4.59 -1.92 9.16
N THR A 49 4.31 -3.11 9.69
CA THR A 49 5.15 -4.27 9.41
C THR A 49 4.39 -5.44 8.79
N GLU A 50 5.12 -6.21 7.97
CA GLU A 50 4.70 -7.50 7.44
C GLU A 50 5.79 -8.55 7.72
N LEU A 51 5.41 -9.63 8.39
CA LEU A 51 6.26 -10.78 8.60
C LEU A 51 6.02 -11.82 7.50
N ILE A 52 7.04 -12.12 6.74
CA ILE A 52 7.02 -13.19 5.75
C ILE A 52 7.75 -14.40 6.35
N VAL A 53 6.99 -15.47 6.52
CA VAL A 53 7.49 -16.74 7.07
C VAL A 53 7.74 -17.70 5.91
N ARG A 54 8.93 -18.28 5.85
CA ARG A 54 9.31 -19.35 4.92
C ARG A 54 9.90 -20.51 5.72
N GLU A 55 10.15 -21.62 5.07
CA GLU A 55 10.74 -22.81 5.71
C GLU A 55 12.11 -22.51 6.34
N ASP A 56 12.88 -21.61 5.71
CA ASP A 56 14.28 -21.31 6.04
C ASP A 56 14.50 -19.86 6.52
N SER A 57 13.47 -19.00 6.54
CA SER A 57 13.63 -17.60 6.90
C SER A 57 12.39 -16.95 7.51
N LEU A 58 12.65 -15.96 8.36
CA LEU A 58 11.68 -15.01 8.90
C LEU A 58 12.11 -13.61 8.48
N ASP A 59 11.45 -13.07 7.46
CA ASP A 59 11.78 -11.75 6.93
C ASP A 59 10.74 -10.73 7.38
N LEU A 60 11.17 -9.68 8.06
CA LEU A 60 10.31 -8.60 8.51
C LEU A 60 10.49 -7.37 7.61
N PHE A 61 9.40 -6.95 6.99
CA PHE A 61 9.33 -5.76 6.14
C PHE A 61 8.64 -4.63 6.88
N GLY A 62 9.10 -3.40 6.70
CA GLY A 62 8.55 -2.22 7.36
C GLY A 62 8.31 -1.07 6.37
N PHE A 63 7.29 -0.27 6.64
CA PHE A 63 6.89 0.89 5.85
C PHE A 63 6.54 2.03 6.79
N ALA A 64 6.97 3.25 6.48
CA ALA A 64 6.66 4.42 7.28
C ALA A 64 5.14 4.69 7.31
N GLU A 65 4.47 4.46 6.18
CA GLU A 65 3.04 4.67 6.03
C GLU A 65 2.28 3.35 5.81
N LEU A 66 1.03 3.30 6.27
CA LEU A 66 0.15 2.14 6.08
C LEU A 66 -0.17 1.90 4.58
N SER A 67 -0.17 2.96 3.77
CA SER A 67 -0.33 2.89 2.31
C SER A 67 0.78 2.06 1.66
N GLY A 68 2.02 2.24 2.07
CA GLY A 68 3.18 1.46 1.61
C GLY A 68 3.06 -0.01 1.94
N LEU A 69 2.61 -0.34 3.16
CA LEU A 69 2.33 -1.72 3.53
C LEU A 69 1.21 -2.35 2.68
N LYS A 70 0.12 -1.61 2.42
CA LYS A 70 -0.98 -2.07 1.56
C LYS A 70 -0.49 -2.33 0.12
N LEU A 71 0.31 -1.40 -0.43
CA LEU A 71 0.90 -1.54 -1.76
C LEU A 71 1.84 -2.76 -1.84
N PHE A 72 2.69 -2.95 -0.82
CA PHE A 72 3.58 -4.11 -0.73
C PHE A 72 2.79 -5.43 -0.75
N ARG A 73 1.75 -5.55 0.06
CA ARG A 73 0.87 -6.74 0.09
C ARG A 73 0.22 -7.01 -1.27
N SER A 74 -0.24 -5.96 -1.94
CA SER A 74 -0.82 -6.07 -3.28
C SER A 74 0.21 -6.56 -4.29
N LEU A 75 1.45 -6.06 -4.26
CA LEU A 75 2.52 -6.53 -5.13
C LEU A 75 2.89 -8.00 -4.87
N VAL A 76 3.01 -8.38 -3.60
CA VAL A 76 3.34 -9.77 -3.21
C VAL A 76 2.23 -10.75 -3.57
N SER A 77 0.98 -10.31 -3.67
CA SER A 77 -0.14 -11.14 -4.12
C SER A 77 -0.07 -11.49 -5.62
N VAL A 78 0.71 -10.74 -6.41
CA VAL A 78 0.93 -11.02 -7.83
C VAL A 78 1.84 -12.24 -7.99
N SER A 79 1.35 -13.27 -8.67
CA SER A 79 2.12 -14.51 -8.88
C SER A 79 3.46 -14.24 -9.59
N GLY A 80 4.56 -14.62 -8.94
CA GLY A 80 5.92 -14.42 -9.43
C GLY A 80 6.59 -13.13 -8.92
N ILE A 81 5.91 -12.33 -8.12
CA ILE A 81 6.49 -11.17 -7.44
C ILE A 81 6.77 -11.54 -5.99
N GLY A 82 8.04 -11.71 -5.67
CA GLY A 82 8.47 -11.99 -4.29
C GLY A 82 8.59 -10.72 -3.43
N PRO A 83 8.67 -10.87 -2.09
CA PRO A 83 8.75 -9.74 -1.18
C PRO A 83 9.94 -8.80 -1.44
N LYS A 84 11.12 -9.33 -1.77
CA LYS A 84 12.31 -8.52 -2.11
C LYS A 84 12.09 -7.71 -3.39
N THR A 85 11.42 -8.31 -4.38
CA THR A 85 11.07 -7.63 -5.63
C THR A 85 10.04 -6.53 -5.40
N ALA A 86 9.01 -6.80 -4.59
CA ALA A 86 8.01 -5.81 -4.20
C ALA A 86 8.63 -4.62 -3.46
N LEU A 87 9.52 -4.90 -2.48
CA LEU A 87 10.26 -3.85 -1.78
C LEU A 87 11.13 -3.03 -2.73
N SER A 88 11.82 -3.67 -3.70
CA SER A 88 12.65 -2.99 -4.69
C SER A 88 11.83 -2.06 -5.59
N LEU A 89 10.63 -2.48 -6.00
CA LEU A 89 9.70 -1.62 -6.76
C LEU A 89 9.33 -0.37 -5.98
N ILE A 90 8.90 -0.52 -4.72
CA ILE A 90 8.52 0.60 -3.85
C ILE A 90 9.72 1.50 -3.58
N SER A 91 10.87 0.92 -3.25
CA SER A 91 12.10 1.67 -2.92
C SER A 91 12.63 2.51 -4.07
N ARG A 92 12.51 2.02 -5.32
CA ARG A 92 13.06 2.72 -6.50
C ARG A 92 12.11 3.71 -7.13
N LEU A 93 10.83 3.38 -7.19
CA LEU A 93 9.84 4.23 -7.84
C LEU A 93 9.10 5.13 -6.86
N GLY A 94 9.06 4.77 -5.58
CA GLY A 94 8.16 5.38 -4.62
C GLY A 94 6.70 4.94 -4.85
N GLU A 95 5.85 5.12 -3.84
CA GLU A 95 4.46 4.65 -3.90
C GLU A 95 3.65 5.29 -5.02
N GLU A 96 3.69 6.63 -5.10
CA GLU A 96 2.84 7.37 -6.04
C GLU A 96 3.21 7.10 -7.50
N ARG A 97 4.50 7.12 -7.82
CA ARG A 97 4.98 6.86 -9.16
C ARG A 97 4.73 5.40 -9.58
N LEU A 98 4.87 4.47 -8.64
CA LEU A 98 4.56 3.06 -8.88
C LEU A 98 3.06 2.83 -9.15
N LYS A 99 2.18 3.43 -8.34
CA LYS A 99 0.73 3.39 -8.56
C LYS A 99 0.36 3.97 -9.92
N LEU A 100 0.93 5.13 -10.26
CA LEU A 100 0.70 5.79 -11.56
C LEU A 100 1.18 4.93 -12.73
N ALA A 101 2.36 4.32 -12.63
CA ALA A 101 2.90 3.42 -13.66
C ALA A 101 1.99 2.21 -13.91
N ILE A 102 1.41 1.66 -12.84
CA ILE A 102 0.47 0.54 -12.94
C ILE A 102 -0.85 0.98 -13.58
N ASP A 103 -1.39 2.12 -13.17
CA ASP A 103 -2.65 2.65 -13.70
C ASP A 103 -2.55 3.02 -15.18
N GLN A 104 -1.47 3.68 -15.57
CA GLN A 104 -1.20 4.05 -16.96
C GLN A 104 -0.69 2.89 -17.83
N ALA A 105 -0.55 1.69 -17.26
CA ALA A 105 0.03 0.52 -17.93
C ALA A 105 1.45 0.79 -18.51
N ASN A 106 2.25 1.59 -17.80
CA ASN A 106 3.59 1.96 -18.21
C ASN A 106 4.59 0.84 -17.94
N LEU A 107 4.72 -0.09 -18.90
CA LEU A 107 5.64 -1.22 -18.83
C LEU A 107 7.09 -0.79 -18.66
N SER A 108 7.53 0.24 -19.38
CA SER A 108 8.93 0.70 -19.37
C SER A 108 9.35 1.20 -17.99
N GLU A 109 8.46 1.88 -17.29
CA GLU A 109 8.68 2.35 -15.93
C GLU A 109 8.90 1.19 -14.96
N LEU A 110 8.04 0.18 -14.99
CA LEU A 110 8.18 -1.00 -14.13
C LEU A 110 9.46 -1.80 -14.47
N GLN A 111 9.81 -1.91 -15.75
CA GLN A 111 11.02 -2.60 -16.20
C GLN A 111 12.32 -1.85 -15.86
N SER A 112 12.26 -0.58 -15.50
CA SER A 112 13.42 0.17 -15.01
C SER A 112 13.97 -0.39 -13.69
N VAL A 113 13.17 -1.17 -12.97
CA VAL A 113 13.55 -1.82 -11.72
C VAL A 113 14.25 -3.15 -12.01
N PRO A 114 15.50 -3.34 -11.56
CA PRO A 114 16.23 -4.60 -11.77
C PRO A 114 15.46 -5.80 -11.27
N GLY A 115 15.42 -6.86 -12.08
CA GLY A 115 14.67 -8.07 -11.78
C GLY A 115 13.21 -8.04 -12.26
N ILE A 116 12.74 -6.94 -12.81
CA ILE A 116 11.42 -6.85 -13.43
C ILE A 116 11.55 -6.96 -14.96
N GLY A 117 11.27 -8.14 -15.48
CA GLY A 117 11.15 -8.36 -16.92
C GLY A 117 9.74 -8.04 -17.45
N GLN A 118 9.59 -8.10 -18.78
CA GLN A 118 8.31 -7.81 -19.44
C GLN A 118 7.14 -8.65 -18.88
N LYS A 119 7.36 -9.95 -18.65
CA LYS A 119 6.32 -10.85 -18.11
C LYS A 119 5.85 -10.41 -16.71
N ALA A 120 6.79 -10.04 -15.83
CA ALA A 120 6.50 -9.59 -14.48
C ALA A 120 5.75 -8.24 -14.51
N ALA A 121 6.24 -7.27 -15.28
CA ALA A 121 5.60 -5.97 -15.44
C ALA A 121 4.17 -6.09 -16.00
N SER A 122 3.97 -6.89 -17.05
CA SER A 122 2.63 -7.13 -17.62
C SER A 122 1.68 -7.78 -16.60
N LYS A 123 2.17 -8.70 -15.78
CA LYS A 123 1.37 -9.35 -14.72
C LYS A 123 0.97 -8.37 -13.62
N ILE A 124 1.92 -7.54 -13.15
CA ILE A 124 1.65 -6.49 -12.17
C ILE A 124 0.52 -5.59 -12.67
N ILE A 125 0.63 -5.09 -13.92
CA ILE A 125 -0.40 -4.25 -14.52
C ILE A 125 -1.74 -4.99 -14.60
N LEU A 126 -1.76 -6.21 -15.15
CA LEU A 126 -2.99 -6.98 -15.33
C LEU A 126 -3.74 -7.23 -14.01
N GLU A 127 -3.00 -7.59 -12.96
CA GLU A 127 -3.59 -7.97 -11.69
C GLU A 127 -3.89 -6.79 -10.76
N LEU A 128 -3.14 -5.68 -10.88
CA LEU A 128 -3.24 -4.54 -9.96
C LEU A 128 -3.85 -3.27 -10.57
N LYS A 129 -3.89 -3.14 -11.90
CA LYS A 129 -4.60 -2.04 -12.55
C LYS A 129 -6.05 -2.04 -12.08
N ASN A 130 -6.56 -0.88 -11.72
CA ASN A 130 -7.88 -0.65 -11.10
C ASN A 130 -8.04 -1.16 -9.64
N LYS A 131 -7.05 -1.90 -9.09
CA LYS A 131 -7.09 -2.30 -7.67
C LYS A 131 -6.33 -1.35 -6.77
N LEU A 132 -5.27 -0.72 -7.29
CA LEU A 132 -4.43 0.21 -6.53
C LEU A 132 -4.95 1.65 -6.59
N VAL A 133 -5.66 2.00 -7.65
CA VAL A 133 -6.17 3.37 -7.85
C VAL A 133 -7.46 3.58 -7.09
N THR A 134 -8.26 2.57 -6.88
CA THR A 134 -9.43 2.60 -5.99
C THR A 134 -10.00 1.17 -5.85
N GLY A 135 -9.34 0.26 -5.14
CA GLY A 135 -10.13 -0.84 -4.60
C GLY A 135 -11.12 -0.20 -3.60
N PRO A 136 -12.44 -0.41 -3.74
CA PRO A 136 -13.35 0.12 -2.76
C PRO A 136 -12.92 -0.38 -1.38
N THR A 137 -12.64 0.55 -0.46
CA THR A 137 -12.36 0.20 0.93
C THR A 137 -13.57 -0.58 1.48
N PRO A 138 -13.45 -1.32 2.58
CA PRO A 138 -14.62 -1.92 3.23
C PRO A 138 -15.72 -0.89 3.46
N ILE A 139 -15.36 0.35 3.77
CA ILE A 139 -16.28 1.50 3.91
C ILE A 139 -16.91 1.85 2.56
N ASP A 140 -16.13 1.89 1.47
CA ASP A 140 -16.69 2.15 0.14
C ASP A 140 -17.67 1.06 -0.29
N GLN A 141 -17.38 -0.21 0.02
CA GLN A 141 -18.29 -1.33 -0.24
C GLN A 141 -19.58 -1.23 0.58
N ALA A 142 -19.49 -0.84 1.85
CA ALA A 142 -20.64 -0.59 2.70
C ALA A 142 -21.48 0.56 2.14
N ILE A 143 -20.86 1.68 1.74
CA ILE A 143 -21.53 2.82 1.12
C ILE A 143 -22.20 2.42 -0.19
N VAL A 144 -21.50 1.68 -1.08
CA VAL A 144 -22.10 1.19 -2.35
C VAL A 144 -23.30 0.30 -2.07
N THR A 145 -23.20 -0.61 -1.10
CA THR A 145 -24.29 -1.52 -0.74
C THR A 145 -25.49 -0.76 -0.18
N SER A 146 -25.25 0.17 0.74
CA SER A 146 -26.30 0.98 1.38
C SER A 146 -27.02 1.88 0.38
N LEU A 147 -26.28 2.59 -0.46
CA LEU A 147 -26.87 3.49 -1.46
C LEU A 147 -27.57 2.73 -2.59
N ALA A 148 -27.04 1.58 -3.03
CA ALA A 148 -27.71 0.73 -3.99
C ALA A 148 -29.03 0.16 -3.43
N GLY A 149 -29.07 -0.17 -2.13
CA GLY A 149 -30.30 -0.57 -1.43
C GLY A 149 -31.34 0.56 -1.35
N LEU A 150 -30.92 1.81 -1.40
CA LEU A 150 -31.80 3.01 -1.47
C LEU A 150 -32.18 3.39 -2.91
N GLY A 151 -31.76 2.59 -3.91
CA GLY A 151 -32.14 2.80 -5.31
C GLY A 151 -31.18 3.64 -6.15
N TYR A 152 -30.01 4.02 -5.61
CA TYR A 152 -28.99 4.71 -6.39
C TYR A 152 -28.30 3.74 -7.35
N ASP A 153 -27.99 4.22 -8.57
CA ASP A 153 -27.27 3.44 -9.56
C ASP A 153 -25.81 3.21 -9.15
N LYS A 154 -25.31 1.96 -9.25
CA LYS A 154 -23.96 1.58 -8.83
C LYS A 154 -22.85 2.30 -9.61
N GLN A 155 -23.06 2.60 -10.90
CA GLN A 155 -22.07 3.31 -11.71
C GLN A 155 -21.97 4.76 -11.24
N ARG A 156 -23.10 5.41 -10.92
CA ARG A 156 -23.12 6.77 -10.39
C ARG A 156 -22.47 6.86 -8.99
N ILE A 157 -22.71 5.87 -8.13
CA ILE A 157 -22.05 5.79 -6.82
C ILE A 157 -20.53 5.65 -7.02
N GLY A 158 -20.08 4.80 -7.95
CA GLY A 158 -18.67 4.65 -8.28
C GLY A 158 -18.02 5.94 -8.80
N LEU A 159 -18.72 6.68 -9.66
CA LEU A 159 -18.27 8.00 -10.13
C LEU A 159 -18.17 9.02 -8.99
N ALA A 160 -19.14 9.05 -8.08
CA ALA A 160 -19.11 9.94 -6.93
C ALA A 160 -17.95 9.63 -5.98
N LEU A 161 -17.66 8.35 -5.74
CA LEU A 161 -16.50 7.91 -4.96
C LEU A 161 -15.17 8.30 -5.62
N SER A 162 -15.06 8.20 -6.95
CA SER A 162 -13.85 8.59 -7.68
C SER A 162 -13.59 10.10 -7.71
N GLN A 163 -14.61 10.91 -7.44
CA GLN A 163 -14.50 12.39 -7.35
C GLN A 163 -14.13 12.89 -5.96
N LEU A 164 -13.96 12.01 -4.97
CA LEU A 164 -13.43 12.38 -3.67
C LEU A 164 -11.94 12.71 -3.81
N SER A 165 -11.48 13.75 -3.09
CA SER A 165 -10.05 14.04 -2.98
C SER A 165 -9.29 12.92 -2.28
N SER A 166 -7.97 12.88 -2.42
CA SER A 166 -7.14 11.84 -1.80
C SER A 166 -7.36 11.75 -0.28
N ASP A 167 -7.51 12.88 0.40
CA ASP A 167 -7.77 12.93 1.84
C ASP A 167 -9.19 12.42 2.18
N GLU A 168 -10.19 12.77 1.36
CA GLU A 168 -11.57 12.29 1.52
C GLU A 168 -11.71 10.79 1.23
N GLN A 169 -10.89 10.25 0.32
CA GLN A 169 -10.85 8.81 0.03
C GLN A 169 -10.28 7.98 1.19
N GLN A 170 -9.37 8.55 1.97
CA GLN A 170 -8.72 7.89 3.11
C GLN A 170 -9.50 8.02 4.42
N LEU A 171 -10.67 8.65 4.43
CA LEU A 171 -11.51 8.76 5.61
C LEU A 171 -11.95 7.39 6.10
N ASP A 172 -11.65 7.10 7.36
CA ASP A 172 -12.06 5.88 8.06
C ASP A 172 -13.45 6.02 8.75
N ASP A 173 -14.05 7.21 8.69
CA ASP A 173 -15.40 7.46 9.21
C ASP A 173 -16.44 7.28 8.09
N GLU A 174 -17.22 6.18 8.19
CA GLU A 174 -18.24 5.81 7.21
C GLU A 174 -19.33 6.90 7.06
N ALA A 175 -19.75 7.54 8.16
CA ALA A 175 -20.82 8.53 8.15
C ALA A 175 -20.37 9.80 7.43
N ILE A 176 -19.14 10.26 7.68
CA ILE A 176 -18.57 11.43 7.01
C ILE A 176 -18.39 11.15 5.52
N LYS A 177 -17.83 9.97 5.17
CA LYS A 177 -17.60 9.59 3.78
C LYS A 177 -18.91 9.40 3.02
N LEU A 178 -19.93 8.79 3.63
CA LEU A 178 -21.28 8.67 3.05
C LEU A 178 -21.89 10.03 2.74
N LYS A 179 -21.76 11.01 3.64
CA LYS A 179 -22.24 12.38 3.44
C LYS A 179 -21.58 13.05 2.24
N LEU A 180 -20.27 12.91 2.08
CA LEU A 180 -19.51 13.44 0.94
C LEU A 180 -19.95 12.79 -0.37
N VAL A 181 -20.13 11.47 -0.40
CA VAL A 181 -20.61 10.74 -1.58
C VAL A 181 -22.00 11.20 -1.99
N LEU A 182 -22.93 11.37 -1.04
CA LEU A 182 -24.27 11.90 -1.31
C LEU A 182 -24.23 13.33 -1.88
N GLN A 183 -23.34 14.18 -1.37
CA GLN A 183 -23.13 15.52 -1.90
C GLN A 183 -22.61 15.49 -3.35
N LYS A 184 -21.65 14.60 -3.67
CA LYS A 184 -21.16 14.43 -5.05
C LYS A 184 -22.27 13.87 -5.97
N LEU A 185 -23.06 12.89 -5.49
CA LEU A 185 -24.20 12.35 -6.25
C LEU A 185 -25.25 13.42 -6.59
N SER A 186 -25.50 14.37 -5.70
CA SER A 186 -26.44 15.48 -5.96
C SER A 186 -25.93 16.44 -7.04
N MET A 187 -24.60 16.54 -7.24
CA MET A 187 -23.98 17.38 -8.26
C MET A 187 -23.89 16.68 -9.63
N LEU A 188 -24.11 15.37 -9.68
CA LEU A 188 -24.10 14.56 -10.91
C LEU A 188 -25.52 14.43 -11.54
N ASN A 189 -26.50 15.11 -10.98
CA ASN A 189 -27.87 15.17 -11.53
C ASN A 189 -28.02 16.20 -12.64
#